data_ebe059e7e5bb7abe9e6c9763ea4303f0
#
_entry.id   ebe059e7e5bb7abe9e6c9763ea4303f0
#
_cell.length_a   1.000
_cell.length_b   1.000
_cell.length_c   1.000
_cell.angle_alpha   90.00
_cell.angle_beta   90.00
_cell.angle_gamma   90.00
#
_symmetry.space_group_name_H-M   'P 1'
#
loop_
_entity.id
_entity.type
_entity.pdbx_description
1 polymer ?
#
loop_
_entity_poly.entity_id
_entity_poly.type
_entity_poly.pdbx_seq_one_letter_code
_entity_poly.pdbx_strand_id
1 'polypeptide(L)'
;SMLSPKTREMISKREKYLGGAYRLFYRKPLNIVRGEGDYLWDDEGNKYLDMYNNVAGVGHCNPAVVNAVTEQMKTLNTHTRYLHEKILDYSEELLTLMPDEINKIMYMCTGSEANDLALRVAEAYLPCQ
;
A
#
# COMPACT_ATOMS: atom_id res chain seq x y z
N SER A 1 13.12 15.52 24.41
CA SER A 1 14.05 16.20 23.52
C SER A 1 13.29 17.11 22.58
N MET A 2 13.82 18.28 22.29
CA MET A 2 13.18 19.22 21.34
C MET A 2 13.28 18.65 19.92
N LEU A 3 12.21 18.84 19.13
CA LEU A 3 12.20 18.47 17.71
C LEU A 3 13.27 19.26 16.93
N SER A 4 13.88 18.62 15.93
CA SER A 4 14.84 19.30 15.04
C SER A 4 14.16 20.47 14.30
N PRO A 5 14.91 21.51 13.88
CA PRO A 5 14.35 22.60 13.08
C PRO A 5 13.67 22.09 11.81
N LYS A 6 14.27 21.11 11.13
CA LYS A 6 13.73 20.48 9.93
C LYS A 6 12.39 19.79 10.20
N THR A 7 12.28 19.00 11.29
CA THR A 7 11.04 18.33 11.67
C THR A 7 9.92 19.33 11.95
N ARG A 8 10.22 20.45 12.64
CA ARG A 8 9.25 21.52 12.88
C ARG A 8 8.76 22.16 11.57
N GLU A 9 9.66 22.44 10.65
CA GLU A 9 9.30 22.97 9.33
C GLU A 9 8.40 22.00 8.56
N MET A 10 8.71 20.71 8.57
CA MET A 10 7.89 19.68 7.92
C MET A 10 6.48 19.61 8.52
N ILE A 11 6.35 19.68 9.85
CA ILE A 11 5.05 19.71 10.52
C ILE A 11 4.25 20.93 10.07
N SER A 12 4.86 22.13 10.06
CA SER A 12 4.20 23.36 9.61
C SER A 12 3.74 23.27 8.15
N LYS A 13 4.58 22.72 7.26
CA LYS A 13 4.20 22.47 5.85
C LYS A 13 3.04 21.48 5.74
N ARG A 14 3.07 20.42 6.54
CA ARG A 14 2.00 19.43 6.58
C ARG A 14 0.67 20.04 7.00
N GLU A 15 0.65 20.83 8.07
CA GLU A 15 -0.55 21.52 8.55
C GLU A 15 -1.10 22.53 7.52
N LYS A 16 -0.20 23.17 6.77
CA LYS A 16 -0.57 24.13 5.74
C LYS A 16 -1.19 23.49 4.50
N TYR A 17 -0.68 22.32 4.08
CA TYR A 17 -1.00 21.76 2.77
C TYR A 17 -1.87 20.50 2.80
N LEU A 18 -1.94 19.78 3.92
CA LEU A 18 -2.74 18.57 4.03
C LEU A 18 -4.02 18.82 4.84
N GLY A 19 -5.08 18.12 4.50
CA GLY A 19 -6.34 18.19 5.22
C GLY A 19 -6.20 17.74 6.69
N GLY A 20 -7.00 18.32 7.59
CA GLY A 20 -6.92 18.08 9.04
C GLY A 20 -7.16 16.63 9.51
N ALA A 21 -7.63 15.76 8.62
CA ALA A 21 -7.78 14.34 8.90
C ALA A 21 -6.43 13.58 8.91
N TYR A 22 -5.39 14.12 8.29
CA TYR A 22 -4.05 13.52 8.25
C TYR A 22 -3.31 13.76 9.56
N ARG A 23 -3.59 12.97 10.59
CA ARG A 23 -2.96 13.10 11.91
C ARG A 23 -1.65 12.32 11.98
N LEU A 24 -0.68 12.86 12.73
CA LEU A 24 0.53 12.15 13.11
C LEU A 24 0.25 11.23 14.32
N PHE A 25 0.80 10.01 14.31
CA PHE A 25 0.52 9.03 15.36
C PHE A 25 1.24 9.28 16.68
N TYR A 26 2.47 9.80 16.61
CA TYR A 26 3.34 9.85 17.76
C TYR A 26 3.43 11.26 18.34
N ARG A 27 3.58 11.35 19.69
CA ARG A 27 3.82 12.64 20.36
C ARG A 27 5.10 13.32 19.86
N LYS A 28 6.14 12.53 19.56
CA LYS A 28 7.35 12.96 18.85
C LYS A 28 7.25 12.43 17.43
N PRO A 29 6.85 13.24 16.45
CA PRO A 29 6.79 12.81 15.05
C PRO A 29 8.15 12.36 14.55
N LEU A 30 8.16 11.25 13.79
CA LEU A 30 9.34 10.69 13.18
C LEU A 30 9.41 11.11 11.71
N ASN A 31 10.59 11.54 11.27
CA ASN A 31 10.88 11.75 9.86
C ASN A 31 11.61 10.51 9.34
N ILE A 32 10.84 9.54 8.85
CA ILE A 32 11.38 8.29 8.30
C ILE A 32 11.94 8.56 6.90
N VAL A 33 13.19 8.14 6.67
CA VAL A 33 13.93 8.40 5.43
C VAL A 33 14.44 7.14 4.74
N ARG A 34 14.41 5.98 5.41
CA ARG A 34 14.86 4.70 4.85
C ARG A 34 14.06 3.54 5.44
N GLY A 35 13.83 2.52 4.61
CA GLY A 35 13.30 1.23 5.00
C GLY A 35 14.09 0.10 4.35
N GLU A 36 14.31 -1.01 5.08
CA GLU A 36 14.99 -2.20 4.57
C GLU A 36 14.55 -3.42 5.40
N GLY A 37 14.00 -4.44 4.78
CA GLY A 37 13.44 -5.60 5.47
C GLY A 37 12.39 -5.16 6.49
N ASP A 38 12.58 -5.54 7.74
CA ASP A 38 11.64 -5.25 8.83
C ASP A 38 11.97 -3.94 9.58
N TYR A 39 12.88 -3.12 9.05
CA TYR A 39 13.38 -1.96 9.76
C TYR A 39 13.19 -0.66 9.01
N LEU A 40 13.01 0.41 9.80
CA LEU A 40 12.95 1.80 9.36
C LEU A 40 14.05 2.63 10.02
N TRP A 41 14.47 3.70 9.36
CA TRP A 41 15.40 4.68 9.91
C TRP A 41 14.86 6.09 9.77
N ASP A 42 15.05 6.88 10.81
CA ASP A 42 14.78 8.31 10.77
C ASP A 42 15.98 9.11 10.22
N ASP A 43 15.80 10.41 10.06
CA ASP A 43 16.81 11.33 9.58
C ASP A 43 17.93 11.63 10.62
N GLU A 44 17.78 11.17 11.85
CA GLU A 44 18.81 11.19 12.90
C GLU A 44 19.64 9.88 12.91
N GLY A 45 19.28 8.89 12.08
CA GLY A 45 19.96 7.59 11.99
C GLY A 45 19.46 6.54 13.00
N ASN A 46 18.42 6.84 13.77
CA ASN A 46 17.85 5.87 14.68
C ASN A 46 17.13 4.77 13.92
N LYS A 47 17.34 3.52 14.31
CA LYS A 47 16.75 2.31 13.73
C LYS A 47 15.54 1.86 14.54
N TYR A 48 14.44 1.55 13.84
CA TYR A 48 13.19 1.08 14.43
C TYR A 48 12.80 -0.25 13.80
N LEU A 49 12.36 -1.21 14.62
CA LEU A 49 11.66 -2.38 14.13
C LEU A 49 10.22 -1.96 13.74
N ASP A 50 9.85 -2.24 12.50
CA ASP A 50 8.52 -1.90 12.00
C ASP A 50 7.51 -3.00 12.36
N MET A 51 6.73 -2.76 13.40
CA MET A 51 5.65 -3.65 13.86
C MET A 51 4.26 -3.16 13.42
N TYR A 52 4.20 -2.15 12.55
CA TYR A 52 2.93 -1.51 12.18
C TYR A 52 2.62 -1.55 10.68
N ASN A 53 3.62 -1.32 9.81
CA ASN A 53 3.37 -1.22 8.38
C ASN A 53 3.05 -2.58 7.75
N ASN A 54 1.80 -2.76 7.37
CA ASN A 54 1.32 -3.95 6.66
C ASN A 54 1.39 -3.82 5.12
N VAL A 55 1.76 -2.66 4.60
CA VAL A 55 1.91 -2.41 3.15
C VAL A 55 3.14 -3.11 2.58
N ALA A 56 4.21 -3.19 3.36
CA ALA A 56 5.45 -3.88 2.98
C ALA A 56 5.43 -5.35 3.45
N GLY A 57 4.45 -6.13 3.01
CA GLY A 57 4.23 -7.51 3.46
C GLY A 57 5.41 -8.48 3.28
N VAL A 58 6.34 -8.16 2.38
CA VAL A 58 7.59 -8.91 2.15
C VAL A 58 8.83 -8.11 2.56
N GLY A 59 8.65 -7.11 3.42
CA GLY A 59 9.69 -6.20 3.88
C GLY A 59 9.88 -4.97 3.00
N HIS A 60 10.42 -3.91 3.62
CA HIS A 60 10.73 -2.66 2.93
C HIS A 60 11.81 -2.86 1.87
N CYS A 61 11.62 -2.26 0.72
CA CYS A 61 12.58 -2.26 -0.39
C CYS A 61 13.04 -3.66 -0.81
N ASN A 62 12.13 -4.66 -0.77
CA ASN A 62 12.45 -6.02 -1.21
C ASN A 62 12.98 -6.00 -2.65
N PRO A 63 14.20 -6.51 -2.91
CA PRO A 63 14.84 -6.39 -4.23
C PRO A 63 14.05 -7.05 -5.37
N ALA A 64 13.39 -8.18 -5.11
CA ALA A 64 12.60 -8.86 -6.12
C ALA A 64 11.41 -8.00 -6.56
N VAL A 65 10.71 -7.38 -5.60
CA VAL A 65 9.58 -6.48 -5.89
C VAL A 65 10.06 -5.22 -6.60
N VAL A 66 11.12 -4.57 -6.08
CA VAL A 66 11.67 -3.34 -6.68
C VAL A 66 12.09 -3.58 -8.13
N ASN A 67 12.81 -4.67 -8.39
CA ASN A 67 13.26 -5.01 -9.74
C ASN A 67 12.08 -5.31 -10.68
N ALA A 68 11.13 -6.13 -10.27
CA ALA A 68 9.97 -6.47 -11.08
C ALA A 68 9.13 -5.23 -11.45
N VAL A 69 8.87 -4.34 -10.48
CA VAL A 69 8.16 -3.08 -10.71
C VAL A 69 8.95 -2.18 -11.66
N THR A 70 10.26 -2.04 -11.45
CA THR A 70 11.13 -1.20 -12.28
C THR A 70 11.12 -1.67 -13.73
N GLU A 71 11.30 -2.96 -13.98
CA GLU A 71 11.29 -3.51 -15.35
C GLU A 71 9.92 -3.37 -16.02
N GLN A 72 8.83 -3.59 -15.27
CA GLN A 72 7.50 -3.39 -15.82
C GLN A 72 7.22 -1.92 -16.17
N MET A 73 7.63 -0.99 -15.31
CA MET A 73 7.46 0.46 -15.55
C MET A 73 8.25 0.95 -16.77
N LYS A 74 9.42 0.38 -17.06
CA LYS A 74 10.18 0.67 -18.28
C LYS A 74 9.52 0.13 -19.55
N THR A 75 8.73 -0.94 -19.43
CA THR A 75 8.14 -1.64 -20.57
C THR A 75 6.75 -1.12 -20.92
N LEU A 76 5.85 -1.15 -19.94
CA LEU A 76 4.45 -0.76 -20.14
C LEU A 76 3.76 -0.56 -18.80
N ASN A 77 3.04 0.55 -18.68
CA ASN A 77 2.06 0.80 -17.63
C ASN A 77 0.73 1.19 -18.28
N THR A 78 -0.26 0.30 -18.23
CA THR A 78 -1.55 0.49 -18.88
C THR A 78 -2.71 0.02 -17.97
N HIS A 79 -3.93 0.17 -18.48
CA HIS A 79 -5.16 -0.19 -17.75
C HIS A 79 -5.77 -1.51 -18.29
N THR A 80 -6.81 -2.00 -17.63
CA THR A 80 -7.44 -3.31 -17.84
C THR A 80 -8.23 -3.44 -19.16
N ARG A 81 -8.31 -2.39 -19.99
CA ARG A 81 -8.99 -2.45 -21.29
C ARG A 81 -8.12 -3.07 -22.39
N TYR A 82 -6.84 -3.27 -22.12
CA TYR A 82 -5.94 -4.03 -22.98
C TYR A 82 -5.63 -5.38 -22.38
N LEU A 83 -5.39 -6.38 -23.24
CA LEU A 83 -4.90 -7.68 -22.77
C LEU A 83 -3.48 -7.54 -22.25
N HIS A 84 -3.21 -8.15 -21.10
CA HIS A 84 -1.88 -8.18 -20.49
C HIS A 84 -1.70 -9.49 -19.75
N GLU A 85 -0.67 -10.26 -20.12
CA GLU A 85 -0.42 -11.61 -19.60
C GLU A 85 -0.25 -11.61 -18.07
N LYS A 86 0.56 -10.73 -17.52
CA LYS A 86 0.92 -10.75 -16.09
C LYS A 86 -0.28 -10.69 -15.13
N ILE A 87 -1.33 -9.95 -15.48
CA ILE A 87 -2.52 -9.92 -14.62
C ILE A 87 -3.32 -11.22 -14.70
N LEU A 88 -3.30 -11.87 -15.87
CA LEU A 88 -3.96 -13.15 -16.07
C LEU A 88 -3.21 -14.28 -15.34
N ASP A 89 -1.90 -14.33 -15.50
CA ASP A 89 -1.02 -15.31 -14.82
C ASP A 89 -1.15 -15.17 -13.30
N TYR A 90 -1.08 -13.95 -12.78
CA TYR A 90 -1.26 -13.69 -11.36
C TYR A 90 -2.67 -14.07 -10.86
N SER A 91 -3.71 -13.80 -11.67
CA SER A 91 -5.08 -14.17 -11.31
C SER A 91 -5.26 -15.69 -11.26
N GLU A 92 -4.70 -16.40 -12.21
CA GLU A 92 -4.72 -17.87 -12.25
C GLU A 92 -4.01 -18.42 -11.02
N GLU A 93 -2.80 -17.99 -10.73
CA GLU A 93 -2.05 -18.44 -9.56
C GLU A 93 -2.80 -18.12 -8.24
N LEU A 94 -3.33 -16.92 -8.10
CA LEU A 94 -4.04 -16.53 -6.88
C LEU A 94 -5.32 -17.34 -6.66
N LEU A 95 -6.05 -17.67 -7.71
CA LEU A 95 -7.27 -18.50 -7.62
C LEU A 95 -6.99 -19.93 -7.19
N THR A 96 -5.79 -20.47 -7.43
CA THR A 96 -5.44 -21.81 -6.91
C THR A 96 -5.39 -21.88 -5.39
N LEU A 97 -5.30 -20.73 -4.71
CA LEU A 97 -5.28 -20.62 -3.24
C LEU A 97 -6.68 -20.42 -2.65
N MET A 98 -7.70 -20.29 -3.49
CA MET A 98 -9.07 -20.04 -3.08
C MET A 98 -9.92 -21.33 -3.15
N PRO A 99 -11.06 -21.40 -2.43
CA PRO A 99 -12.06 -22.45 -2.64
C PRO A 99 -12.59 -22.43 -4.08
N ASP A 100 -13.00 -23.60 -4.60
CA ASP A 100 -13.45 -23.78 -5.99
C ASP A 100 -14.63 -22.89 -6.38
N GLU A 101 -15.45 -22.48 -5.41
CA GLU A 101 -16.57 -21.58 -5.61
C GLU A 101 -16.13 -20.13 -5.97
N ILE A 102 -14.88 -19.74 -5.59
CA ILE A 102 -14.29 -18.44 -5.90
C ILE A 102 -13.44 -18.57 -7.16
N ASN A 103 -14.01 -18.21 -8.29
CA ASN A 103 -13.40 -18.40 -9.60
C ASN A 103 -13.21 -17.10 -10.41
N LYS A 104 -13.43 -15.94 -9.78
CA LYS A 104 -13.25 -14.62 -10.40
C LYS A 104 -12.67 -13.63 -9.41
N ILE A 105 -11.86 -12.70 -9.92
CA ILE A 105 -11.19 -11.66 -9.13
C ILE A 105 -11.55 -10.28 -9.69
N MET A 106 -11.74 -9.32 -8.79
CA MET A 106 -11.82 -7.90 -9.10
C MET A 106 -10.74 -7.15 -8.32
N TYR A 107 -9.83 -6.49 -9.02
CA TYR A 107 -8.74 -5.74 -8.41
C TYR A 107 -9.15 -4.31 -8.12
N MET A 108 -8.81 -3.82 -6.92
CA MET A 108 -9.04 -2.45 -6.47
C MET A 108 -7.74 -1.81 -5.99
N CYS A 109 -7.70 -0.49 -5.91
CA CYS A 109 -6.50 0.23 -5.49
C CYS A 109 -6.27 0.18 -3.97
N THR A 110 -7.31 -0.03 -3.18
CA THR A 110 -7.25 -0.09 -1.72
C THR A 110 -8.17 -1.15 -1.14
N GLY A 111 -7.89 -1.63 0.08
CA GLY A 111 -8.77 -2.54 0.81
C GLY A 111 -10.15 -1.92 1.10
N SER A 112 -10.22 -0.60 1.33
CA SER A 112 -11.49 0.10 1.55
C SER A 112 -12.36 0.07 0.30
N GLU A 113 -11.80 0.30 -0.87
CA GLU A 113 -12.51 0.17 -2.16
C GLU A 113 -12.93 -1.27 -2.43
N ALA A 114 -12.10 -2.25 -2.10
CA ALA A 114 -12.44 -3.66 -2.23
C ALA A 114 -13.62 -4.05 -1.33
N ASN A 115 -13.66 -3.57 -0.10
CA ASN A 115 -14.78 -3.78 0.82
C ASN A 115 -16.07 -3.11 0.32
N ASP A 116 -15.99 -1.86 -0.14
CA ASP A 116 -17.14 -1.16 -0.72
C ASP A 116 -17.70 -1.92 -1.92
N LEU A 117 -16.84 -2.35 -2.83
CA LEU A 117 -17.25 -3.15 -3.97
C LEU A 117 -17.88 -4.48 -3.56
N ALA A 118 -17.32 -5.19 -2.58
CA ALA A 118 -17.85 -6.46 -2.09
C ALA A 118 -19.26 -6.30 -1.52
N LEU A 119 -19.51 -5.25 -0.74
CA LEU A 119 -20.86 -4.95 -0.22
C LEU A 119 -21.86 -4.66 -1.36
N ARG A 120 -21.46 -3.86 -2.33
CA ARG A 120 -22.32 -3.54 -3.49
C ARG A 120 -22.62 -4.75 -4.36
N VAL A 121 -21.66 -5.66 -4.54
CA VAL A 121 -21.88 -6.93 -5.24
C VAL A 121 -22.84 -7.81 -4.47
N ALA A 122 -22.68 -7.93 -3.15
CA ALA A 122 -23.57 -8.69 -2.30
C ALA A 122 -25.01 -8.14 -2.33
N GLU A 123 -25.18 -6.83 -2.23
CA GLU A 123 -26.50 -6.17 -2.33
C GLU A 123 -27.17 -6.40 -3.70
N ALA A 124 -26.38 -6.36 -4.78
CA ALA A 124 -26.90 -6.60 -6.13
C ALA A 124 -27.29 -8.08 -6.36
N TYR A 125 -26.64 -9.00 -5.66
CA TYR A 125 -26.92 -10.43 -5.77
C TYR A 125 -28.07 -10.89 -4.89
N LEU A 126 -28.20 -10.32 -3.70
CA LEU A 126 -29.30 -10.63 -2.77
C LEU A 126 -30.52 -9.78 -3.15
N PRO A 127 -31.64 -10.38 -3.58
CA PRO A 127 -32.86 -9.59 -3.81
C PRO A 127 -33.25 -8.91 -2.52
N CYS A 128 -33.54 -7.60 -2.61
CA CYS A 128 -34.14 -6.84 -1.50
C CYS A 128 -35.42 -7.56 -1.05
N GLN A 129 -35.41 -8.03 0.20
CA GLN A 129 -36.62 -8.45 0.88
C GLN A 129 -37.40 -7.22 1.39
#